data_e982b0c03698df626188721b5a990c7f
#
_entry.id   e982b0c03698df626188721b5a990c7f
#
_cell.length_a   1.000
_cell.length_b   1.000
_cell.length_c   1.000
_cell.angle_alpha   90.00
_cell.angle_beta   90.00
_cell.angle_gamma   90.00
#
_symmetry.space_group_name_H-M   'P 1'
#
loop_
_entity.id
_entity.type
_entity.pdbx_description
1 polymer ?
#
loop_
_entity_poly.entity_id
_entity_poly.type
_entity_poly.pdbx_seq_one_letter_code
_entity_poly.pdbx_strand_id
1 'polypeptide(L)'
;MHTMSVDSQISEYYDKLLKRNAGEPEFHQAVSEVLDSLKIVLEKDPQYADYGLVERLCEPERQLIFRVPWIDDNGDIQVNRGFRVQFNSALGPYKGGLRFHP
;
A
#
# COMPACT_ATOMS: atom_id res chain seq x y z
N MET A 1 -5.38 -24.38 7.63
CA MET A 1 -6.83 -24.14 7.48
C MET A 1 -7.24 -23.04 8.44
N HIS A 2 -7.91 -22.03 7.92
CA HIS A 2 -8.39 -20.95 8.75
C HIS A 2 -9.74 -21.31 9.38
N THR A 3 -9.84 -21.10 10.70
CA THR A 3 -11.09 -21.29 11.43
C THR A 3 -11.83 -19.97 11.66
N MET A 4 -11.16 -18.85 11.34
CA MET A 4 -11.71 -17.50 11.53
C MET A 4 -12.61 -17.12 10.36
N SER A 5 -13.64 -16.34 10.65
CA SER A 5 -14.47 -15.73 9.61
C SER A 5 -13.65 -14.72 8.79
N VAL A 6 -14.15 -14.37 7.60
CA VAL A 6 -13.51 -13.35 6.77
C VAL A 6 -13.45 -12.02 7.50
N ASP A 7 -14.53 -11.63 8.20
CA ASP A 7 -14.55 -10.40 9.00
C ASP A 7 -13.46 -10.38 10.05
N SER A 8 -13.28 -11.48 10.78
CA SER A 8 -12.26 -11.57 11.83
C SER A 8 -10.85 -11.49 11.25
N GLN A 9 -10.61 -12.13 10.10
CA GLN A 9 -9.32 -12.08 9.43
C GLN A 9 -8.98 -10.66 8.98
N ILE A 10 -9.92 -9.97 8.38
CA ILE A 10 -9.74 -8.60 7.91
C ILE A 10 -9.49 -7.66 9.10
N SER A 11 -10.28 -7.78 10.16
CA SER A 11 -10.11 -6.93 11.35
C SER A 11 -8.75 -7.15 12.00
N GLU A 12 -8.34 -8.41 12.14
CA GLU A 12 -7.04 -8.73 12.73
C GLU A 12 -5.91 -8.17 11.90
N TYR A 13 -5.98 -8.33 10.59
CA TYR A 13 -4.96 -7.79 9.70
C TYR A 13 -4.91 -6.26 9.75
N TYR A 14 -6.07 -5.61 9.74
CA TYR A 14 -6.15 -4.16 9.80
C TYR A 14 -5.56 -3.62 11.10
N ASP A 15 -5.81 -4.27 12.22
CA ASP A 15 -5.22 -3.88 13.50
C ASP A 15 -3.69 -3.98 13.46
N LYS A 16 -3.16 -5.02 12.86
CA LYS A 16 -1.70 -5.18 12.69
C LYS A 16 -1.13 -4.09 11.79
N LEU A 17 -1.84 -3.75 10.72
CA LEU A 17 -1.42 -2.72 9.79
C LEU A 17 -1.40 -1.35 10.45
N LEU A 18 -2.38 -1.03 11.28
CA LEU A 18 -2.43 0.23 12.03
C LEU A 18 -1.19 0.40 12.92
N LYS A 19 -0.72 -0.69 13.53
CA LYS A 19 0.47 -0.67 14.36
C LYS A 19 1.74 -0.56 13.55
N ARG A 20 1.84 -1.33 12.47
CA ARG A 20 3.02 -1.34 11.61
C ARG A 20 3.21 0.00 10.89
N ASN A 21 2.14 0.59 10.43
CA ASN A 21 2.14 1.84 9.67
C ASN A 21 1.59 2.99 10.52
N ALA A 22 2.02 3.09 11.77
CA ALA A 22 1.57 4.15 12.66
C ALA A 22 1.90 5.53 12.07
N GLY A 23 0.96 6.48 12.21
CA GLY A 23 1.17 7.84 11.72
C GLY A 23 0.89 8.03 10.23
N GLU A 24 0.25 7.08 9.56
CA GLU A 24 -0.08 7.16 8.13
C GLU A 24 -1.60 7.09 7.92
N PRO A 25 -2.37 8.13 8.33
CA PRO A 25 -3.83 8.07 8.30
C PRO A 25 -4.42 7.94 6.90
N GLU A 26 -3.80 8.56 5.90
CA GLU A 26 -4.28 8.45 4.52
C GLU A 26 -4.16 7.03 4.00
N PHE A 27 -3.06 6.37 4.32
CA PHE A 27 -2.86 4.97 3.95
C PHE A 27 -3.87 4.07 4.69
N HIS A 28 -4.09 4.32 5.98
CA HIS A 28 -5.05 3.56 6.77
C HIS A 28 -6.46 3.64 6.18
N GLN A 29 -6.87 4.84 5.76
CA GLN A 29 -8.18 5.02 5.16
C GLN A 29 -8.30 4.31 3.82
N ALA A 30 -7.30 4.42 2.97
CA ALA A 30 -7.27 3.75 1.67
C ALA A 30 -7.38 2.23 1.84
N VAL A 31 -6.63 1.67 2.78
CA VAL A 31 -6.68 0.23 3.07
C VAL A 31 -8.06 -0.16 3.57
N SER A 32 -8.64 0.62 4.47
CA SER A 32 -9.98 0.34 5.00
C SER A 32 -11.03 0.27 3.88
N GLU A 33 -11.01 1.22 2.96
CA GLU A 33 -11.94 1.24 1.83
C GLU A 33 -11.77 0.02 0.92
N VAL A 34 -10.54 -0.34 0.61
CA VAL A 34 -10.25 -1.51 -0.23
C VAL A 34 -10.68 -2.79 0.45
N LEU A 35 -10.37 -2.95 1.74
CA LEU A 35 -10.73 -4.14 2.49
C LEU A 35 -12.25 -4.31 2.61
N ASP A 36 -12.98 -3.22 2.80
CA ASP A 36 -14.44 -3.27 2.85
C ASP A 36 -15.02 -3.75 1.51
N SER A 37 -14.45 -3.32 0.40
CA SER A 37 -14.88 -3.74 -0.93
C SER A 37 -14.53 -5.20 -1.22
N LEU A 38 -13.36 -5.66 -0.76
CA LEU A 38 -12.89 -7.02 -0.99
C LEU A 38 -13.62 -8.05 -0.13
N LYS A 39 -14.21 -7.62 0.96
CA LYS A 39 -14.91 -8.51 1.87
C LYS A 39 -15.94 -9.40 1.16
N ILE A 40 -16.70 -8.81 0.24
CA ILE A 40 -17.73 -9.53 -0.52
C ILE A 40 -17.10 -10.64 -1.35
N VAL A 41 -15.98 -10.35 -2.00
CA VAL A 41 -15.26 -11.33 -2.83
C VAL A 41 -14.71 -12.46 -1.96
N LEU A 42 -14.12 -12.12 -0.81
CA LEU A 42 -13.54 -13.10 0.10
C LEU A 42 -14.60 -13.99 0.76
N GLU A 43 -15.80 -13.47 0.94
CA GLU A 43 -16.92 -14.28 1.46
C GLU A 43 -17.41 -15.29 0.44
N LYS A 44 -17.39 -14.94 -0.86
CA LYS A 44 -17.76 -15.85 -1.94
C LYS A 44 -16.70 -16.90 -2.20
N ASP A 45 -15.43 -16.51 -2.16
CA ASP A 45 -14.29 -17.37 -2.48
C ASP A 45 -13.25 -17.28 -1.36
N PRO A 46 -13.50 -17.94 -0.21
CA PRO A 46 -12.62 -17.83 0.96
C PRO A 46 -11.17 -18.26 0.71
N GLN A 47 -10.93 -19.06 -0.32
CA GLN A 47 -9.58 -19.51 -0.65
C GLN A 47 -8.62 -18.37 -0.94
N TYR A 48 -9.10 -17.22 -1.42
CA TYR A 48 -8.23 -16.09 -1.69
C TYR A 48 -7.58 -15.55 -0.43
N ALA A 49 -8.26 -15.64 0.70
CA ALA A 49 -7.67 -15.20 1.97
C ALA A 49 -6.53 -16.13 2.42
N ASP A 50 -6.57 -17.40 2.02
CA ASP A 50 -5.56 -18.38 2.39
C ASP A 50 -4.23 -18.19 1.67
N TYR A 51 -4.22 -17.43 0.57
CA TYR A 51 -3.00 -17.15 -0.18
C TYR A 51 -2.32 -15.85 0.26
N GLY A 52 -2.76 -15.27 1.36
CA GLY A 52 -2.22 -14.01 1.83
C GLY A 52 -2.57 -12.82 0.92
N LEU A 53 -3.72 -12.88 0.26
CA LEU A 53 -4.13 -11.85 -0.68
C LEU A 53 -4.24 -10.48 -0.03
N VAL A 54 -4.88 -10.40 1.13
CA VAL A 54 -5.08 -9.14 1.86
C VAL A 54 -3.73 -8.52 2.23
N GLU A 55 -2.84 -9.33 2.80
CA GLU A 55 -1.51 -8.90 3.21
C GLU A 55 -0.69 -8.43 2.00
N ARG A 56 -0.78 -9.16 0.91
CA ARG A 56 -0.03 -8.85 -0.31
C ARG A 56 -0.53 -7.59 -1.01
N LEU A 57 -1.81 -7.31 -0.95
CA LEU A 57 -2.38 -6.10 -1.54
C LEU A 57 -2.02 -4.84 -0.75
N CYS A 58 -1.78 -4.98 0.54
CA CYS A 58 -1.48 -3.85 1.41
C CYS A 58 0.02 -3.64 1.63
N GLU A 59 0.86 -4.48 1.06
CA GLU A 59 2.31 -4.39 1.20
C GLU A 59 2.94 -4.16 -0.17
N PRO A 60 3.70 -3.07 -0.35
CA PRO A 60 4.38 -2.84 -1.62
C PRO A 60 5.46 -3.90 -1.86
N GLU A 61 5.74 -4.19 -3.11
CA GLU A 61 6.83 -5.11 -3.45
C GLU A 61 8.18 -4.47 -3.13
N ARG A 62 8.31 -3.16 -3.38
CA ARG A 62 9.54 -2.44 -3.12
C ARG A 62 9.29 -0.94 -3.07
N GLN A 63 10.06 -0.26 -2.24
CA GLN A 63 10.10 1.20 -2.20
C GLN A 63 11.53 1.66 -2.42
N LEU A 64 11.68 2.71 -3.21
CA LEU A 64 12.96 3.36 -3.47
C LEU A 64 12.86 4.80 -2.96
N ILE A 65 13.85 5.20 -2.17
CA ILE A 65 13.99 6.58 -1.71
C ILE A 65 15.30 7.08 -2.30
N PHE A 66 15.26 8.24 -2.97
CA PHE A 66 16.44 8.72 -3.66
C PHE A 66 16.53 10.24 -3.59
N ARG A 67 17.75 10.71 -3.77
CA ARG A 67 18.08 12.12 -3.74
C ARG A 67 17.91 12.71 -5.15
N VAL A 68 17.22 13.86 -5.22
CA VAL A 68 17.01 14.59 -6.48
C VAL A 68 17.62 16.00 -6.35
N PRO A 69 18.88 16.17 -6.72
CA PRO A 69 19.48 17.50 -6.77
C PRO A 69 19.05 18.24 -8.04
N TRP A 70 18.78 19.54 -7.89
CA TRP A 70 18.39 20.36 -9.04
C TRP A 70 18.77 21.83 -8.77
N ILE A 71 18.80 22.64 -9.81
CA ILE A 71 19.16 24.05 -9.72
C ILE A 71 17.90 24.87 -9.93
N ASP A 72 17.60 25.77 -8.98
CA ASP A 72 16.43 26.61 -9.06
C ASP A 72 16.65 27.83 -9.97
N ASP A 73 15.63 28.65 -10.11
CA ASP A 73 15.68 29.82 -10.98
C ASP A 73 16.67 30.90 -10.50
N ASN A 74 17.06 30.84 -9.23
CA ASN A 74 18.06 31.76 -8.65
C ASN A 74 19.49 31.25 -8.80
N GLY A 75 19.68 30.08 -9.38
CA GLY A 75 20.98 29.44 -9.52
C GLY A 75 21.45 28.67 -8.30
N ASP A 76 20.60 28.49 -7.31
CA ASP A 76 20.92 27.77 -6.09
C ASP A 76 20.60 26.29 -6.22
N ILE A 77 21.45 25.48 -5.58
CA ILE A 77 21.24 24.02 -5.58
C ILE A 77 20.22 23.65 -4.51
N GLN A 78 19.18 22.96 -4.95
CA GLN A 78 18.16 22.39 -4.10
C GLN A 78 18.29 20.87 -4.10
N VAL A 79 17.89 20.24 -3.00
CA VAL A 79 17.91 18.79 -2.89
C VAL A 79 16.56 18.31 -2.40
N ASN A 80 15.86 17.58 -3.24
CA ASN A 80 14.59 16.98 -2.90
C ASN A 80 14.76 15.48 -2.63
N ARG A 81 13.76 14.90 -2.00
CA ARG A 81 13.70 13.48 -1.80
C ARG A 81 12.62 12.91 -2.70
N GLY A 82 13.00 11.94 -3.53
CA GLY A 82 12.05 11.24 -4.39
C GLY A 82 11.68 9.90 -3.81
N PHE A 83 10.45 9.49 -4.07
CA PHE A 83 9.94 8.20 -3.66
C PHE A 83 9.37 7.48 -4.87
N ARG A 84 9.73 6.22 -5.04
CA ARG A 84 9.10 5.34 -6.02
C ARG A 84 8.55 4.13 -5.28
N VAL A 85 7.23 3.96 -5.32
CA VAL A 85 6.59 2.81 -4.70
C VAL A 85 6.19 1.84 -5.79
N GLN A 86 6.76 0.65 -5.73
CA GLN A 86 6.48 -0.43 -6.66
C GLN A 86 5.55 -1.41 -5.96
N PHE A 87 4.26 -1.24 -6.20
CA PHE A 87 3.27 -1.93 -5.39
C PHE A 87 2.99 -3.34 -5.87
N ASN A 88 2.69 -3.53 -7.14
CA ASN A 88 2.29 -4.83 -7.65
C ASN A 88 2.65 -4.97 -9.12
N SER A 89 3.34 -6.04 -9.47
CA SER A 89 3.78 -6.34 -10.84
C SER A 89 2.94 -7.42 -11.53
N ALA A 90 1.80 -7.81 -10.96
CA ALA A 90 1.00 -8.93 -11.47
C ALA A 90 0.52 -8.71 -12.91
N LEU A 91 0.21 -7.47 -13.29
CA LEU A 91 -0.25 -7.14 -14.64
C LEU A 91 0.86 -6.63 -15.56
N GLY A 92 2.07 -6.48 -15.06
CA GLY A 92 3.19 -6.00 -15.85
C GLY A 92 4.08 -5.03 -15.07
N PRO A 93 4.92 -4.24 -15.77
CA PRO A 93 5.83 -3.31 -15.13
C PRO A 93 5.09 -2.26 -14.30
N TYR A 94 5.74 -1.78 -13.26
CA TYR A 94 5.18 -0.73 -12.40
C TYR A 94 5.01 0.55 -13.20
N LYS A 95 3.80 1.09 -13.16
CA LYS A 95 3.48 2.24 -13.98
C LYS A 95 2.35 3.00 -13.31
N GLY A 96 2.49 4.31 -13.28
CA GLY A 96 1.49 5.17 -12.70
C GLY A 96 1.79 6.62 -12.99
N GLY A 97 1.09 7.51 -12.32
CA GLY A 97 1.31 8.94 -12.41
C GLY A 97 2.41 9.42 -11.48
N LEU A 98 2.92 10.61 -11.78
CA LEU A 98 3.85 11.31 -10.93
C LEU A 98 3.06 12.28 -10.07
N ARG A 99 3.37 12.35 -8.79
CA ARG A 99 2.67 13.23 -7.86
C ARG A 99 3.66 14.08 -7.09
N PHE A 100 3.39 15.35 -7.01
CA PHE A 100 4.15 16.28 -6.21
C PHE A 100 3.38 16.58 -4.92
N HIS A 101 4.09 16.55 -3.81
CA HIS A 101 3.52 16.84 -2.50
C HIS A 101 4.37 17.86 -1.78
N PRO A 102 3.77 18.89 -1.17
CA PRO A 102 4.49 19.94 -0.45
C PRO A 102 5.36 19.42 0.69
#